data_ce92e73d8d3b72f0d36877de61f8d9ee
#
_entry.id   ce92e73d8d3b72f0d36877de61f8d9ee
#
_cell.length_a   1.000
_cell.length_b   1.000
_cell.length_c   1.000
_cell.angle_alpha   90.00
_cell.angle_beta   90.00
_cell.angle_gamma   90.00
#
_symmetry.space_group_name_H-M   'P 1'
#
loop_
_entity.id
_entity.type
_entity.pdbx_description
1 polymer ?
#
loop_
_entity_poly.entity_id
_entity_poly.type
_entity_poly.pdbx_seq_one_letter_code
_entity_poly.pdbx_strand_id
1 'polypeptide(L)'
;MNTPEGSALNRTFNALGDPTRRAILVRLAGGPATVGELAAPFAISLAAISRHLKVLVEAELIDNQRDGKRRRCQLRPEALSAAQRWIDLQRGT
;
A
#
# COMPACT_ATOMS: atom_id res chain seq x y z
N MET A 1 -19.99 11.52 -1.53
CA MET A 1 -20.83 10.57 -2.23
C MET A 1 -20.15 9.20 -2.29
N ASN A 2 -20.79 8.20 -1.74
CA ASN A 2 -20.16 6.86 -1.59
C ASN A 2 -20.51 5.93 -2.73
N THR A 3 -19.87 6.12 -3.87
CA THR A 3 -19.89 5.12 -4.91
C THR A 3 -18.81 4.08 -4.61
N PRO A 4 -18.92 2.83 -5.07
CA PRO A 4 -17.86 1.85 -4.88
C PRO A 4 -16.51 2.33 -5.39
N GLU A 5 -16.50 3.01 -6.53
CA GLU A 5 -15.31 3.57 -7.12
C GLU A 5 -14.73 4.70 -6.27
N GLY A 6 -15.61 5.59 -5.75
CA GLY A 6 -15.19 6.67 -4.87
C GLY A 6 -14.62 6.15 -3.56
N SER A 7 -15.22 5.08 -3.00
CA SER A 7 -14.72 4.47 -1.77
C SER A 7 -13.33 3.85 -1.96
N ALA A 8 -13.09 3.19 -3.09
CA ALA A 8 -11.77 2.63 -3.40
C ALA A 8 -10.73 3.72 -3.54
N LEU A 9 -11.07 4.81 -4.22
CA LEU A 9 -10.17 5.95 -4.38
C LEU A 9 -9.85 6.60 -3.03
N ASN A 10 -10.85 6.75 -2.17
CA ASN A 10 -10.66 7.30 -0.83
C ASN A 10 -9.69 6.44 -0.01
N ARG A 11 -9.82 5.12 -0.08
CA ARG A 11 -8.91 4.21 0.62
C ARG A 11 -7.49 4.34 0.10
N THR A 12 -7.32 4.49 -1.21
CA THR A 12 -6.00 4.69 -1.81
C THR A 12 -5.35 5.96 -1.28
N PHE A 13 -6.05 7.10 -1.34
CA PHE A 13 -5.49 8.36 -0.88
C PHE A 13 -5.25 8.36 0.63
N ASN A 14 -6.13 7.73 1.41
CA ASN A 14 -5.90 7.58 2.84
C ASN A 14 -4.62 6.78 3.11
N ALA A 15 -4.43 5.68 2.40
CA ALA A 15 -3.23 4.85 2.55
C ALA A 15 -1.97 5.64 2.20
N LEU A 16 -2.03 6.47 1.15
CA LEU A 16 -0.90 7.29 0.73
C LEU A 16 -0.66 8.49 1.65
N GLY A 17 -1.58 8.78 2.55
CA GLY A 17 -1.48 9.93 3.44
C GLY A 17 -0.50 9.79 4.59
N ASP A 18 0.22 8.66 4.70
CA ASP A 18 1.16 8.39 5.77
C ASP A 18 2.56 8.15 5.20
N PRO A 19 3.61 8.81 5.75
CA PRO A 19 4.97 8.66 5.20
C PRO A 19 5.53 7.24 5.34
N THR A 20 5.21 6.53 6.42
CA THR A 20 5.66 5.14 6.58
C THR A 20 5.05 4.24 5.51
N ARG A 21 3.76 4.40 5.25
CA ARG A 21 3.10 3.60 4.21
C ARG A 21 3.65 3.92 2.82
N ARG A 22 3.94 5.18 2.52
CA ARG A 22 4.60 5.53 1.25
C ARG A 22 5.97 4.89 1.13
N ALA A 23 6.75 4.89 2.21
CA ALA A 23 8.08 4.26 2.22
C ALA A 23 7.99 2.74 1.99
N ILE A 24 6.97 2.10 2.56
CA ILE A 24 6.72 0.67 2.31
C ILE A 24 6.46 0.41 0.82
N LEU A 25 5.63 1.24 0.20
CA LEU A 25 5.33 1.10 -1.23
C LEU A 25 6.57 1.30 -2.09
N VAL A 26 7.42 2.28 -1.75
CA VAL A 26 8.69 2.51 -2.45
C VAL A 26 9.57 1.26 -2.36
N ARG A 27 9.67 0.65 -1.18
CA ARG A 27 10.45 -0.58 -1.00
C ARG A 27 9.89 -1.72 -1.86
N LEU A 28 8.56 -1.88 -1.87
CA LEU A 28 7.90 -2.96 -2.61
C LEU A 28 7.94 -2.75 -4.12
N ALA A 29 8.12 -1.52 -4.58
CA ALA A 29 8.32 -1.25 -6.00
C ALA A 29 9.60 -1.92 -6.52
N GLY A 30 10.56 -2.18 -5.64
CA GLY A 30 11.79 -2.90 -5.98
C GLY A 30 11.67 -4.42 -5.91
N GLY A 31 10.54 -4.95 -5.48
CA GLY A 31 10.29 -6.38 -5.38
C GLY A 31 9.64 -6.78 -4.06
N PRO A 32 9.14 -8.02 -3.97
CA PRO A 32 8.50 -8.50 -2.74
C PRO A 32 9.43 -8.45 -1.53
N ALA A 33 8.83 -8.32 -0.34
CA ALA A 33 9.58 -8.27 0.90
C ALA A 33 8.77 -8.92 2.02
N THR A 34 9.47 -9.51 3.00
CA THR A 34 8.82 -10.04 4.20
C THR A 34 8.43 -8.89 5.13
N VAL A 35 7.52 -9.17 6.06
CA VAL A 35 7.13 -8.18 7.08
C VAL A 35 8.34 -7.70 7.88
N GLY A 36 9.25 -8.63 8.23
CA GLY A 36 10.48 -8.28 8.94
C GLY A 36 11.38 -7.34 8.15
N GLU A 37 11.53 -7.62 6.86
CA GLU A 37 12.31 -6.75 5.97
C GLU A 37 11.71 -5.36 5.84
N LEU A 38 10.37 -5.29 5.83
CA LEU A 38 9.68 -4.00 5.75
C LEU A 38 9.78 -3.22 7.05
N ALA A 39 9.79 -3.91 8.19
CA ALA A 39 9.89 -3.26 9.51
C ALA A 39 11.29 -2.75 9.82
N ALA A 40 12.32 -3.42 9.30
CA ALA A 40 13.71 -3.18 9.67
C ALA A 40 14.17 -1.70 9.56
N PRO A 41 13.82 -0.94 8.50
CA PRO A 41 14.26 0.45 8.39
C PRO A 41 13.56 1.42 9.35
N PHE A 42 12.47 0.99 10.00
CA PHE A 42 11.66 1.88 10.82
C PHE A 42 11.88 1.58 12.30
N ALA A 43 11.91 2.62 13.13
CA ALA A 43 12.01 2.47 14.58
C ALA A 43 10.60 2.31 15.18
N ILE A 44 9.83 1.35 14.67
CA ILE A 44 8.46 1.07 15.13
C ILE A 44 8.28 -0.42 15.38
N SER A 45 7.28 -0.76 16.19
CA SER A 45 6.99 -2.15 16.54
C SER A 45 6.45 -2.94 15.35
N LEU A 46 6.53 -4.27 15.44
CA LEU A 46 5.90 -5.15 14.46
C LEU A 46 4.38 -4.96 14.43
N ALA A 47 3.78 -4.65 15.58
CA ALA A 47 2.36 -4.36 15.64
C ALA A 47 2.00 -3.11 14.84
N ALA A 48 2.84 -2.08 14.90
CA ALA A 48 2.63 -0.85 14.14
C ALA A 48 2.80 -1.08 12.64
N ILE A 49 3.85 -1.81 12.24
CA ILE A 49 4.05 -2.12 10.82
C ILE A 49 2.89 -2.98 10.29
N SER A 50 2.40 -3.92 11.08
CA SER A 50 1.27 -4.75 10.68
C SER A 50 0.00 -3.94 10.45
N ARG A 51 -0.23 -2.89 11.24
CA ARG A 51 -1.36 -1.98 11.02
C ARG A 51 -1.23 -1.20 9.72
N HIS A 52 -0.03 -0.73 9.41
CA HIS A 52 0.22 -0.06 8.13
C HIS A 52 0.00 -1.00 6.96
N LEU A 53 0.47 -2.24 7.07
CA LEU A 53 0.27 -3.23 6.02
C LEU A 53 -1.21 -3.56 5.83
N LYS A 54 -1.97 -3.64 6.92
CA LYS A 54 -3.41 -3.88 6.84
C LYS A 54 -4.13 -2.78 6.04
N VAL A 55 -3.78 -1.53 6.30
CA VAL A 55 -4.33 -0.39 5.55
C VAL A 55 -4.03 -0.52 4.06
N LEU A 56 -2.79 -0.88 3.73
CA LEU A 56 -2.37 -1.05 2.34
C LEU A 56 -3.06 -2.22 1.65
N VAL A 57 -3.26 -3.32 2.36
CA VAL A 57 -4.00 -4.50 1.83
C VAL A 57 -5.47 -4.13 1.59
N GLU A 58 -6.11 -3.47 2.54
CA GLU A 58 -7.51 -3.06 2.42
C GLU A 58 -7.73 -2.04 1.30
N ALA A 59 -6.72 -1.23 1.01
CA ALA A 59 -6.73 -0.30 -0.12
C ALA A 59 -6.41 -0.99 -1.45
N GLU A 60 -6.13 -2.29 -1.42
CA GLU A 60 -5.78 -3.09 -2.60
C GLU A 60 -4.50 -2.61 -3.30
N LEU A 61 -3.59 -2.04 -2.54
CA LEU A 61 -2.30 -1.58 -3.06
C LEU A 61 -1.25 -2.68 -3.01
N ILE A 62 -1.37 -3.59 -2.07
CA ILE A 62 -0.44 -4.71 -1.91
C ILE A 62 -1.18 -6.01 -1.68
N ASP A 63 -0.53 -7.11 -1.99
CA ASP A 63 -0.95 -8.45 -1.62
C ASP A 63 -0.06 -8.96 -0.50
N ASN A 64 -0.66 -9.74 0.38
CA ASN A 64 0.04 -10.38 1.47
C ASN A 64 -0.07 -11.89 1.27
N GLN A 65 1.03 -12.51 0.88
CA GLN A 65 1.08 -13.95 0.59
C GLN A 65 1.88 -14.67 1.66
N ARG A 66 1.45 -15.88 1.97
CA ARG A 66 2.17 -16.72 2.89
C ARG A 66 3.07 -17.67 2.08
N ASP A 67 4.36 -17.65 2.39
CA ASP A 67 5.36 -18.52 1.80
C ASP A 67 5.96 -19.36 2.95
N GLY A 68 5.37 -20.53 3.19
CA GLY A 68 5.73 -21.34 4.35
C GLY A 68 5.35 -20.65 5.63
N LYS A 69 6.33 -20.39 6.51
CA LYS A 69 6.13 -19.68 7.78
C LYS A 69 6.28 -18.18 7.65
N ARG A 70 6.67 -17.69 6.48
CA ARG A 70 6.92 -16.28 6.26
C ARG A 70 5.74 -15.63 5.56
N ARG A 71 5.47 -14.39 5.92
CA ARG A 71 4.55 -13.53 5.19
C ARG A 71 5.35 -12.65 4.26
N ARG A 72 5.00 -12.68 2.99
CA ARG A 72 5.65 -11.87 1.97
C ARG A 72 4.63 -10.93 1.36
N CYS A 73 4.99 -9.66 1.31
CA CYS A 73 4.16 -8.62 0.71
C CYS A 73 4.69 -8.27 -0.67
N GLN A 74 3.79 -7.94 -1.59
CA GLN A 74 4.18 -7.45 -2.91
C GLN A 74 3.21 -6.39 -3.38
N LEU A 75 3.73 -5.45 -4.15
CA LEU A 75 2.93 -4.40 -4.76
C LEU A 75 2.01 -5.01 -5.83
N ARG A 76 0.75 -4.63 -5.84
CA ARG A 76 -0.15 -5.06 -6.90
C ARG A 76 0.16 -4.27 -8.18
N PRO A 77 0.19 -4.94 -9.36
CA PRO A 77 0.63 -4.28 -10.60
C PRO A 77 -0.13 -3.01 -10.94
N GLU A 78 -1.43 -2.94 -10.62
CA GLU A 78 -2.26 -1.80 -10.97
C GLU A 78 -2.64 -0.95 -9.76
N ALA A 79 -1.83 -1.04 -8.68
CA ALA A 79 -2.16 -0.46 -7.40
C ALA A 79 -2.52 1.02 -7.47
N LEU A 80 -1.77 1.80 -8.24
CA LEU A 80 -1.94 3.26 -8.26
C LEU A 80 -2.64 3.78 -9.51
N SER A 81 -3.15 2.89 -10.36
CA SER A 81 -3.72 3.29 -11.65
C SER A 81 -4.94 4.21 -11.50
N ALA A 82 -5.86 3.89 -10.60
CA ALA A 82 -7.05 4.72 -10.39
C ALA A 82 -6.70 6.10 -9.85
N ALA A 83 -5.76 6.15 -8.91
CA ALA A 83 -5.28 7.42 -8.35
C ALA A 83 -4.60 8.26 -9.43
N GLN A 84 -3.77 7.63 -10.25
CA GLN A 84 -3.10 8.33 -11.33
C GLN A 84 -4.08 8.90 -12.35
N ARG A 85 -5.10 8.12 -12.74
CA ARG A 85 -6.14 8.62 -13.65
C ARG A 85 -6.87 9.80 -13.06
N TRP A 86 -7.23 9.74 -11.79
CA TRP A 86 -7.91 10.85 -11.13
C TRP A 86 -7.04 12.11 -11.14
N ILE A 87 -5.75 11.96 -10.79
CA ILE A 87 -4.80 13.08 -10.78
C ILE A 87 -4.66 13.69 -12.18
N ASP A 88 -4.50 12.84 -13.18
CA ASP A 88 -4.34 13.29 -14.57
C ASP A 88 -5.57 14.06 -15.04
N LEU A 89 -6.78 13.64 -14.68
CA LEU A 89 -8.00 14.34 -15.02
C LEU A 89 -8.03 15.74 -14.41
N GLN A 90 -7.56 15.90 -13.17
CA GLN A 90 -7.52 17.21 -12.52
C GLN A 90 -6.47 18.14 -13.14
N ARG A 91 -5.44 17.55 -13.75
CA ARG A 91 -4.39 18.31 -14.44
C ARG A 91 -4.75 18.68 -15.87
N GLY A 92 -5.85 18.17 -16.40
CA GLY A 92 -6.26 18.43 -17.77
C GLY A 92 -5.46 17.67 -18.81
N THR A 93 -4.87 16.54 -18.45
CA THR A 93 -4.08 15.72 -19.37
C THR A 93 -4.78 14.42 -19.74
#